data_92d875213315b123ebc809ccb9d2951c
#
_entry.id   92d875213315b123ebc809ccb9d2951c
#
_cell.length_a   1.000
_cell.length_b   1.000
_cell.length_c   1.000
_cell.angle_alpha   90.00
_cell.angle_beta   90.00
_cell.angle_gamma   90.00
#
_symmetry.space_group_name_H-M   'P 1'
#
loop_
_entity.id
_entity.type
_entity.pdbx_description
1 polymer ?
#
loop_
_entity_poly.entity_id
_entity_poly.type
_entity_poly.pdbx_seq_one_letter_code
_entity_poly.pdbx_strand_id
1 'polypeptide(L)'
;MRQYIKSQEEKSTIDDEGTIWPQVRFNQCPIRTSLGVLGKKWTILIIRDIGFLKINRFNRLLESIQGLTPRVLSMRLRELEKEGYIECFEEKKSPVMVRWRLTQKGKDTMPILMQLTAFGSKWYSDVVFEDKRPRKLNEIFPQPIAREIIKSYHLKELLS
;
A
#
# COMPACT_ATOMS: atom_id res chain seq x y z
N MET A 1 -12.26 -23.15 1.11
CA MET A 1 -11.15 -22.82 2.03
C MET A 1 -10.78 -23.94 3.01
N ARG A 2 -11.71 -24.68 3.63
CA ARG A 2 -11.38 -25.88 4.44
C ARG A 2 -10.80 -27.05 3.59
N GLN A 3 -11.13 -27.17 2.32
CA GLN A 3 -10.53 -28.14 1.38
C GLN A 3 -9.08 -27.81 1.01
N TYR A 4 -8.71 -26.51 0.96
CA TYR A 4 -7.37 -26.04 0.65
C TYR A 4 -6.31 -26.47 1.69
N ILE A 5 -6.72 -26.71 2.92
CA ILE A 5 -5.83 -27.07 4.05
C ILE A 5 -5.64 -28.60 4.17
N LYS A 6 -6.56 -29.42 3.64
CA LYS A 6 -6.57 -30.88 3.86
C LYS A 6 -5.77 -31.74 2.85
N SER A 7 -5.31 -31.16 1.73
CA SER A 7 -4.73 -31.95 0.62
C SER A 7 -3.21 -31.81 0.45
N GLN A 8 -2.46 -31.54 1.52
CA GLN A 8 -1.03 -31.24 1.41
C GLN A 8 -0.09 -32.37 1.89
N GLU A 9 -0.42 -33.61 1.64
CA GLU A 9 0.59 -34.67 1.70
C GLU A 9 1.12 -34.91 0.28
N GLU A 10 2.39 -34.49 0.03
CA GLU A 10 3.19 -34.78 -1.17
C GLU A 10 2.68 -34.29 -2.55
N LYS A 11 2.40 -32.97 -2.69
CA LYS A 11 2.21 -32.40 -4.04
C LYS A 11 3.44 -31.60 -4.47
N SER A 12 3.79 -31.77 -5.76
CA SER A 12 4.76 -30.90 -6.42
C SER A 12 4.36 -29.41 -6.26
N THR A 13 5.33 -28.49 -6.23
CA THR A 13 5.10 -27.05 -6.07
C THR A 13 4.17 -26.49 -7.15
N ILE A 14 4.11 -27.16 -8.31
CA ILE A 14 3.25 -26.81 -9.45
C ILE A 14 2.62 -28.12 -9.93
N ASP A 15 1.29 -28.16 -10.07
CA ASP A 15 0.58 -29.30 -10.65
C ASP A 15 0.48 -29.19 -12.18
N ASP A 16 -0.07 -30.23 -12.83
CA ASP A 16 -0.22 -30.32 -14.28
C ASP A 16 -1.14 -29.24 -14.87
N GLU A 17 -1.98 -28.61 -14.05
CA GLU A 17 -2.85 -27.46 -14.40
C GLU A 17 -2.15 -26.11 -14.19
N GLY A 18 -0.90 -26.10 -13.73
CA GLY A 18 -0.15 -24.88 -13.46
C GLY A 18 -0.52 -24.22 -12.13
N THR A 19 -1.23 -24.91 -11.23
CA THR A 19 -1.58 -24.40 -9.90
C THR A 19 -0.34 -24.37 -9.04
N ILE A 20 -0.03 -23.20 -8.47
CA ILE A 20 1.09 -23.03 -7.55
C ILE A 20 0.63 -23.34 -6.13
N TRP A 21 1.24 -24.33 -5.50
CA TRP A 21 0.97 -24.71 -4.13
C TRP A 21 2.04 -24.14 -3.20
N PRO A 22 1.66 -23.51 -2.07
CA PRO A 22 2.65 -23.03 -1.11
C PRO A 22 3.38 -24.21 -0.44
N GLN A 23 4.69 -24.10 -0.29
CA GLN A 23 5.54 -25.11 0.36
C GLN A 23 5.38 -25.15 1.88
N VAL A 24 4.66 -24.18 2.45
CA VAL A 24 4.41 -24.07 3.89
C VAL A 24 2.92 -24.06 4.17
N ARG A 25 2.54 -24.61 5.33
CA ARG A 25 1.15 -24.57 5.77
C ARG A 25 0.80 -23.20 6.34
N PHE A 26 -0.31 -22.63 5.90
CA PHE A 26 -0.84 -21.39 6.43
C PHE A 26 -1.98 -21.65 7.41
N ASN A 27 -1.95 -21.02 8.58
CA ASN A 27 -3.12 -20.92 9.43
C ASN A 27 -4.19 -20.03 8.80
N GLN A 28 -3.75 -18.96 8.14
CA GLN A 28 -4.61 -18.04 7.39
C GLN A 28 -3.88 -17.57 6.12
N CYS A 29 -4.62 -17.31 5.06
CA CYS A 29 -4.06 -16.77 3.83
C CYS A 29 -3.40 -15.39 4.08
N PRO A 30 -2.10 -15.21 3.77
CA PRO A 30 -1.39 -13.93 3.99
C PRO A 30 -2.06 -12.75 3.29
N ILE A 31 -2.52 -12.93 2.04
CA ILE A 31 -3.22 -11.91 1.28
C ILE A 31 -4.51 -11.49 1.99
N ARG A 32 -5.33 -12.46 2.41
CA ARG A 32 -6.58 -12.18 3.12
C ARG A 32 -6.34 -11.43 4.43
N THR A 33 -5.31 -11.83 5.17
CA THR A 33 -4.94 -11.19 6.45
C THR A 33 -4.52 -9.74 6.21
N SER A 34 -3.67 -9.48 5.21
CA SER A 34 -3.23 -8.14 4.86
C SER A 34 -4.39 -7.25 4.38
N LEU A 35 -5.30 -7.79 3.58
CA LEU A 35 -6.49 -7.06 3.09
C LEU A 35 -7.49 -6.72 4.20
N GLY A 36 -7.43 -7.37 5.36
CA GLY A 36 -8.25 -7.03 6.53
C GLY A 36 -8.12 -5.56 6.95
N VAL A 37 -6.96 -4.96 6.73
CA VAL A 37 -6.70 -3.53 6.97
C VAL A 37 -6.51 -2.79 5.64
N LEU A 38 -5.58 -3.24 4.80
CA LEU A 38 -5.20 -2.53 3.58
C LEU A 38 -6.34 -2.46 2.54
N GLY A 39 -7.24 -3.46 2.52
CA GLY A 39 -8.37 -3.51 1.60
C GLY A 39 -9.54 -2.60 1.98
N LYS A 40 -9.51 -1.95 3.14
CA LYS A 40 -10.58 -1.03 3.52
C LYS A 40 -10.51 0.26 2.70
N LYS A 41 -11.67 0.73 2.27
CA LYS A 41 -11.78 1.98 1.49
C LYS A 41 -11.01 3.10 2.18
N TRP A 42 -10.23 3.87 1.40
CA TRP A 42 -9.40 5.00 1.78
C TRP A 42 -8.05 4.66 2.43
N THR A 43 -7.87 3.46 3.01
CA THR A 43 -6.64 3.09 3.75
C THR A 43 -5.39 3.26 2.92
N ILE A 44 -5.35 2.67 1.73
CA ILE A 44 -4.20 2.75 0.82
C ILE A 44 -3.92 4.20 0.39
N LEU A 45 -4.95 5.02 0.18
CA LEU A 45 -4.78 6.43 -0.19
C LEU A 45 -4.21 7.26 0.96
N ILE A 46 -4.64 7.00 2.20
CA ILE A 46 -4.10 7.66 3.40
C ILE A 46 -2.61 7.29 3.58
N ILE A 47 -2.27 6.00 3.44
CA ILE A 47 -0.87 5.54 3.50
C ILE A 47 -0.03 6.18 2.39
N ARG A 48 -0.55 6.26 1.15
CA ARG A 48 0.08 6.95 0.03
C ARG A 48 0.41 8.40 0.37
N ASP A 49 -0.56 9.13 0.90
CA ASP A 49 -0.41 10.55 1.18
C ASP A 49 0.62 10.80 2.28
N ILE A 50 0.59 10.03 3.35
CA ILE A 50 1.60 10.12 4.41
C ILE A 50 2.98 9.69 3.90
N GLY A 51 3.06 8.61 3.12
CA GLY A 51 4.31 8.00 2.66
C GLY A 51 4.96 8.73 1.49
N PHE A 52 4.25 8.89 0.37
CA PHE A 52 4.79 9.50 -0.85
C PHE A 52 4.66 11.02 -0.84
N LEU A 53 3.46 11.54 -0.57
CA LEU A 53 3.18 12.97 -0.70
C LEU A 53 3.60 13.78 0.53
N LYS A 54 4.00 13.10 1.62
CA LYS A 54 4.38 13.72 2.90
C LYS A 54 3.27 14.59 3.51
N ILE A 55 2.03 14.30 3.13
CA ILE A 55 0.82 14.92 3.68
C ILE A 55 0.49 14.20 4.98
N ASN A 56 0.69 14.88 6.11
CA ASN A 56 0.65 14.24 7.43
C ASN A 56 -0.20 14.99 8.48
N ARG A 57 -1.00 15.98 8.06
CA ARG A 57 -1.94 16.72 8.90
C ARG A 57 -3.38 16.36 8.55
N PHE A 58 -4.26 16.28 9.54
CA PHE A 58 -5.64 15.88 9.37
C PHE A 58 -6.37 16.65 8.24
N ASN A 59 -6.39 17.96 8.30
CA ASN A 59 -7.09 18.77 7.30
C ASN A 59 -6.49 18.60 5.90
N ARG A 60 -5.16 18.47 5.80
CA ARG A 60 -4.48 18.26 4.52
C ARG A 60 -4.77 16.89 3.91
N LEU A 61 -4.85 15.83 4.74
CA LEU A 61 -5.29 14.51 4.30
C LEU A 61 -6.74 14.52 3.81
N LEU A 62 -7.60 15.28 4.49
CA LEU A 62 -8.99 15.43 4.11
C LEU A 62 -9.16 16.16 2.77
N GLU A 63 -8.38 17.23 2.56
CA GLU A 63 -8.34 18.01 1.32
C GLU A 63 -7.79 17.19 0.15
N SER A 64 -6.77 16.36 0.39
CA SER A 64 -6.06 15.60 -0.64
C SER A 64 -6.89 14.42 -1.19
N ILE A 65 -7.77 13.83 -0.39
CA ILE A 65 -8.50 12.62 -0.77
C ILE A 65 -9.97 12.95 -1.02
N GLN A 66 -10.31 13.16 -2.28
CA GLN A 66 -11.67 13.51 -2.68
C GLN A 66 -12.69 12.47 -2.21
N GLY A 67 -13.79 12.93 -1.59
CA GLY A 67 -14.87 12.09 -1.09
C GLY A 67 -14.59 11.43 0.28
N LEU A 68 -13.44 11.70 0.90
CA LEU A 68 -13.15 11.31 2.26
C LEU A 68 -13.85 12.27 3.24
N THR A 69 -14.53 11.75 4.25
CA THR A 69 -15.19 12.55 5.29
C THR A 69 -14.36 12.61 6.56
N PRO A 70 -14.49 13.67 7.40
CA PRO A 70 -13.77 13.77 8.67
C PRO A 70 -13.95 12.57 9.59
N ARG A 71 -15.18 12.07 9.67
CA ARG A 71 -15.52 10.89 10.46
C ARG A 71 -14.76 9.64 9.99
N VAL A 72 -14.75 9.41 8.68
CA VAL A 72 -14.06 8.25 8.10
C VAL A 72 -12.56 8.38 8.22
N LEU A 73 -11.99 9.57 7.99
CA LEU A 73 -10.55 9.82 8.20
C LEU A 73 -10.14 9.54 9.65
N SER A 74 -10.86 10.09 10.63
CA SER A 74 -10.59 9.84 12.06
C SER A 74 -10.62 8.36 12.40
N MET A 75 -11.61 7.63 11.88
CA MET A 75 -11.73 6.18 12.09
C MET A 75 -10.55 5.43 11.47
N ARG A 76 -10.16 5.76 10.23
CA ARG A 76 -9.04 5.10 9.55
C ARG A 76 -7.69 5.39 10.19
N LEU A 77 -7.45 6.63 10.63
CA LEU A 77 -6.21 6.99 11.32
C LEU A 77 -6.05 6.22 12.62
N ARG A 78 -7.12 6.14 13.45
CA ARG A 78 -7.10 5.34 14.69
C ARG A 78 -6.86 3.85 14.41
N GLU A 79 -7.48 3.31 13.37
CA GLU A 79 -7.29 1.92 12.98
C GLU A 79 -5.87 1.65 12.50
N LEU A 80 -5.34 2.49 11.62
CA LEU A 80 -3.96 2.38 11.13
C LEU A 80 -2.92 2.51 12.25
N GLU A 81 -3.17 3.39 13.22
CA GLU A 81 -2.32 3.56 14.39
C GLU A 81 -2.39 2.31 15.31
N LYS A 82 -3.61 1.84 15.62
CA LYS A 82 -3.82 0.61 16.40
C LYS A 82 -3.14 -0.61 15.78
N GLU A 83 -3.22 -0.73 14.46
CA GLU A 83 -2.62 -1.82 13.70
C GLU A 83 -1.12 -1.62 13.43
N GLY A 84 -0.56 -0.49 13.88
CA GLY A 84 0.87 -0.19 13.82
C GLY A 84 1.40 0.17 12.43
N TYR A 85 0.57 0.67 11.52
CA TYR A 85 0.99 1.18 10.20
C TYR A 85 1.49 2.62 10.27
N ILE A 86 0.88 3.41 11.13
CA ILE A 86 1.25 4.81 11.38
C ILE A 86 1.45 5.04 12.87
N GLU A 87 2.16 6.09 13.19
CA GLU A 87 2.27 6.61 14.54
C GLU A 87 2.01 8.11 14.54
N CYS A 88 1.33 8.56 15.59
CA CYS A 88 1.10 9.97 15.86
C CYS A 88 2.33 10.58 16.53
N PHE A 89 2.66 11.80 16.15
CA PHE A 89 3.65 12.60 16.87
C PHE A 89 3.20 14.07 16.96
N GLU A 90 3.61 14.72 18.02
CA GLU A 90 3.31 16.12 18.26
C GLU A 90 4.50 17.00 17.87
N GLU A 91 4.26 18.02 17.10
CA GLU A 91 5.24 19.07 16.89
C GLU A 91 5.14 20.05 18.05
N LYS A 92 6.24 20.23 18.80
CA LYS A 92 6.34 21.19 19.93
C LYS A 92 6.31 22.62 19.41
N LYS A 93 5.18 23.04 18.87
CA LYS A 93 4.88 24.43 18.48
C LYS A 93 3.61 24.88 19.18
N SER A 94 3.46 26.15 19.41
CA SER A 94 2.21 26.72 19.91
C SER A 94 1.39 27.25 18.71
N PRO A 95 0.18 26.70 18.43
CA PRO A 95 -0.48 25.58 19.10
C PRO A 95 0.14 24.22 18.75
N VAL A 96 -0.03 23.24 19.65
CA VAL A 96 0.41 21.85 19.43
C VAL A 96 -0.25 21.29 18.18
N MET A 97 0.56 20.75 17.26
CA MET A 97 0.08 20.19 16.01
C MET A 97 0.31 18.69 15.97
N VAL A 98 -0.78 17.95 15.82
CA VAL A 98 -0.77 16.50 15.62
C VAL A 98 -0.44 16.17 14.17
N ARG A 99 0.53 15.28 13.99
CA ARG A 99 0.94 14.76 12.70
C ARG A 99 1.09 13.24 12.74
N TRP A 100 1.06 12.60 11.59
CA TRP A 100 1.27 11.16 11.44
C TRP A 100 2.50 10.87 10.57
N ARG A 101 3.17 9.76 10.86
CA ARG A 101 4.24 9.22 10.03
C ARG A 101 4.09 7.71 9.92
N LEU A 102 4.64 7.13 8.86
CA LEU A 102 4.66 5.68 8.71
C LEU A 102 5.65 5.05 9.68
N THR A 103 5.22 3.98 10.35
CA THR A 103 6.11 3.05 11.05
C THR A 103 6.90 2.21 10.04
N GLN A 104 7.75 1.29 10.50
CA GLN A 104 8.39 0.33 9.59
C GLN A 104 7.34 -0.52 8.86
N LYS A 105 6.35 -1.06 9.57
CA LYS A 105 5.23 -1.81 8.97
C LYS A 105 4.48 -0.98 7.90
N GLY A 106 4.26 0.31 8.16
CA GLY A 106 3.67 1.22 7.18
C GLY A 106 4.57 1.42 5.95
N LYS A 107 5.87 1.57 6.14
CA LYS A 107 6.84 1.69 5.03
C LYS A 107 6.88 0.43 4.17
N ASP A 108 6.74 -0.75 4.77
CA ASP A 108 6.73 -2.02 4.05
C ASP A 108 5.50 -2.19 3.13
N THR A 109 4.51 -1.29 3.20
CA THR A 109 3.42 -1.23 2.22
C THR A 109 3.78 -0.46 0.94
N MET A 110 4.88 0.30 0.93
CA MET A 110 5.26 1.13 -0.23
C MET A 110 5.45 0.33 -1.52
N PRO A 111 6.07 -0.87 -1.51
CA PRO A 111 6.15 -1.71 -2.71
C PRO A 111 4.78 -2.08 -3.27
N ILE A 112 3.79 -2.34 -2.43
CA ILE A 112 2.42 -2.64 -2.84
C ILE A 112 1.81 -1.44 -3.58
N LEU A 113 2.01 -0.22 -3.05
CA LEU A 113 1.53 0.99 -3.69
C LEU A 113 2.22 1.25 -5.05
N MET A 114 3.52 0.96 -5.14
CA MET A 114 4.26 1.06 -6.40
C MET A 114 3.71 0.09 -7.46
N GLN A 115 3.43 -1.16 -7.07
CA GLN A 115 2.81 -2.14 -7.97
C GLN A 115 1.42 -1.71 -8.41
N LEU A 116 0.60 -1.18 -7.50
CA LEU A 116 -0.71 -0.62 -7.84
C LEU A 116 -0.59 0.57 -8.79
N THR A 117 0.42 1.43 -8.61
CA THR A 117 0.67 2.56 -9.52
C THR A 117 1.08 2.07 -10.91
N ALA A 118 1.99 1.09 -11.00
CA ALA A 118 2.39 0.49 -12.27
C ALA A 118 1.21 -0.18 -12.98
N PHE A 119 0.40 -0.93 -12.24
CA PHE A 119 -0.82 -1.55 -12.76
C PHE A 119 -1.82 -0.51 -13.28
N GLY A 120 -2.11 0.53 -12.48
CA GLY A 120 -3.01 1.61 -12.86
C GLY A 120 -2.52 2.39 -14.09
N SER A 121 -1.22 2.69 -14.17
CA SER A 121 -0.61 3.33 -15.33
C SER A 121 -0.76 2.51 -16.60
N LYS A 122 -0.55 1.18 -16.49
CA LYS A 122 -0.60 0.28 -17.65
C LYS A 122 -2.02 0.08 -18.18
N TRP A 123 -2.97 -0.15 -17.28
CA TRP A 123 -4.30 -0.65 -17.65
C TRP A 123 -5.41 0.42 -17.65
N TYR A 124 -5.17 1.58 -17.02
CA TYR A 124 -6.11 2.68 -16.89
C TYR A 124 -5.50 4.02 -17.33
N SER A 125 -4.52 3.98 -18.25
CA SER A 125 -3.82 5.17 -18.72
C SER A 125 -4.75 6.21 -19.35
N ASP A 126 -5.82 5.77 -19.99
CA ASP A 126 -6.86 6.61 -20.61
C ASP A 126 -7.65 7.46 -19.59
N VAL A 127 -7.70 7.01 -18.34
CA VAL A 127 -8.34 7.72 -17.21
C VAL A 127 -7.32 8.45 -16.34
N VAL A 128 -6.12 7.87 -16.19
CA VAL A 128 -5.10 8.34 -15.25
C VAL A 128 -4.31 9.53 -15.83
N PHE A 129 -4.02 9.52 -17.14
CA PHE A 129 -3.19 10.54 -17.78
C PHE A 129 -3.96 11.33 -18.83
N GLU A 130 -3.70 12.66 -18.91
CA GLU A 130 -4.34 13.55 -19.89
C GLU A 130 -4.07 13.11 -21.34
N ASP A 131 -2.84 12.68 -21.62
CA ASP A 131 -2.43 12.20 -22.94
C ASP A 131 -2.75 10.73 -23.19
N LYS A 132 -3.41 10.06 -22.23
CA LYS A 132 -3.88 8.66 -22.28
C LYS A 132 -2.77 7.63 -22.52
N ARG A 133 -1.52 7.99 -22.29
CA ARG A 133 -0.36 7.11 -22.50
C ARG A 133 0.11 6.50 -21.18
N PRO A 134 0.39 5.20 -21.13
CA PRO A 134 0.97 4.58 -19.95
C PRO A 134 2.36 5.15 -19.66
N ARG A 135 2.69 5.26 -18.37
CA ARG A 135 3.97 5.75 -17.88
C ARG A 135 4.68 4.68 -17.08
N LYS A 136 6.00 4.65 -17.17
CA LYS A 136 6.83 3.86 -16.26
C LYS A 136 6.92 4.56 -14.90
N LEU A 137 7.23 3.81 -13.84
CA LEU A 137 7.32 4.38 -12.48
C LEU A 137 8.35 5.49 -12.36
N ASN A 138 9.47 5.41 -13.09
CA ASN A 138 10.50 6.43 -13.11
C ASN A 138 10.10 7.74 -13.84
N GLU A 139 9.03 7.70 -14.63
CA GLU A 139 8.42 8.89 -15.24
C GLU A 139 7.36 9.51 -14.32
N ILE A 140 6.72 8.71 -13.47
CA ILE A 140 5.69 9.16 -12.53
C ILE A 140 6.31 9.76 -11.27
N PHE A 141 7.38 9.13 -10.75
CA PHE A 141 8.03 9.56 -9.52
C PHE A 141 9.40 10.19 -9.79
N PRO A 142 9.76 11.29 -9.07
CA PRO A 142 11.09 11.87 -9.15
C PRO A 142 12.18 10.84 -8.85
N GLN A 143 13.24 10.85 -9.63
CA GLN A 143 14.31 9.86 -9.64
C GLN A 143 14.89 9.50 -8.26
N PRO A 144 15.15 10.44 -7.31
CA PRO A 144 15.67 10.06 -6.01
C PRO A 144 14.71 9.13 -5.25
N ILE A 145 13.41 9.47 -5.24
CA ILE A 145 12.37 8.74 -4.50
C ILE A 145 12.14 7.36 -5.12
N ALA A 146 11.97 7.29 -6.43
CA ALA A 146 11.76 6.03 -7.12
C ALA A 146 12.94 5.07 -6.90
N ARG A 147 14.18 5.56 -7.03
CA ARG A 147 15.40 4.76 -6.82
C ARG A 147 15.55 4.28 -5.38
N GLU A 148 15.26 5.14 -4.41
CA GLU A 148 15.35 4.79 -2.99
C GLU A 148 14.38 3.67 -2.62
N ILE A 149 13.12 3.79 -3.03
CA ILE A 149 12.08 2.78 -2.78
C ILE A 149 12.44 1.48 -3.50
N ILE A 150 12.81 1.55 -4.77
CA ILE A 150 13.17 0.38 -5.58
C ILE A 150 14.38 -0.33 -5.01
N LYS A 151 15.42 0.41 -4.58
CA LYS A 151 16.61 -0.15 -3.96
C LYS A 151 16.30 -0.78 -2.61
N SER A 152 15.51 -0.13 -1.78
CA SER A 152 15.13 -0.59 -0.44
C SER A 152 14.34 -1.90 -0.46
N TYR A 153 13.57 -2.12 -1.51
CA TYR A 153 12.66 -3.27 -1.63
C TYR A 153 12.99 -4.24 -2.76
N HIS A 154 14.18 -4.13 -3.37
CA HIS A 154 14.66 -5.01 -4.46
C HIS A 154 13.71 -5.08 -5.68
N LEU A 155 12.96 -4.02 -5.95
CA LEU A 155 11.95 -3.94 -7.02
C LEU A 155 12.57 -3.54 -8.39
N LYS A 156 13.77 -3.98 -8.73
CA LYS A 156 14.48 -3.60 -9.96
C LYS A 156 13.66 -3.85 -11.24
N GLU A 157 12.84 -4.90 -11.25
CA GLU A 157 12.00 -5.28 -12.38
C GLU A 157 10.86 -4.29 -12.70
N LEU A 158 10.52 -3.40 -11.76
CA LEU A 158 9.50 -2.38 -11.98
C LEU A 158 10.00 -1.15 -12.74
N LEU A 159 11.28 -1.05 -13.03
CA LEU A 159 11.90 0.05 -13.78
C LEU A 159 12.04 -0.23 -15.28
N SER A 160 11.92 -1.48 -15.67
CA SER A 160 11.98 -1.90 -17.08
C SER A 160 10.60 -1.79 -17.72
#